data_47a0c495d6fdf1ffcff2aa846e612a25
#
_entry.id   47a0c495d6fdf1ffcff2aa846e612a25
#
_cell.length_a   1.000
_cell.length_b   1.000
_cell.length_c   1.000
_cell.angle_alpha   90.00
_cell.angle_beta   90.00
_cell.angle_gamma   90.00
#
_symmetry.space_group_name_H-M   'P 1'
#
loop_
_entity.id
_entity.type
_entity.pdbx_description
1 polymer ?
#
loop_
_entity_poly.entity_id
_entity_poly.type
_entity_poly.pdbx_seq_one_letter_code
_entity_poly.pdbx_strand_id
1 'polypeptide(L)'
;MKRFYVKYIFLIVLLILPLYAKGQKYNFMPIDKEFDSIASKLCRMDFENNRVKIEIKDLDKLYKIAEEKGNKQLKARALFWKARTIQMNASAQQCIPLLEQAKKLCSINYDYDMACINYQLAGNYERYGRYLEAYNLLKSTIPVFQKYEDHYFLGNVYLLFVQLYLDINDPENAKSPLMLSGKEYEKVKFPLNRIYFFQAYFAEGEKKLQLYKKSVESGKKDWGMTFQALTNISMLFLEKNQIDSAAIYDNHALSILEKNAYGNLIFTTLYNINHIKVLYAQKKYSEALTLLHEQEKITEMLKGEQFLTEIYEMLWKVSDKLGKKDEAYKYLEKYMNEYKARETEIRNQDLPKAKAREAIARSNDRINLLEKDAELNRTLMYVMILSIIILILVAVSVFVYLYQRYKIRKIENRELRNSLQQESLIYSINRQNFERDIKQKDCEISSSTLLLANKNEVLQQISDITKRYSEQNLIPTEYVKQINSVIGDSLKNDDEWSRFKLHFDSVHPGFFVKLKEISAELTENDLRLCAYVRIGIRAKQIAGMLSVSPDSVNSNRYRLRKKLGLQHGESLDDFIRKI
;
A
#
# COMPACT_ATOMS: atom_id res chain seq x y z
N MET A 1 22.63 -45.59 0.71
CA MET A 1 21.21 -45.37 0.38
C MET A 1 20.68 -43.96 0.76
N LYS A 2 21.21 -43.23 1.76
CA LYS A 2 20.72 -41.88 2.10
C LYS A 2 21.09 -40.74 1.10
N ARG A 3 22.10 -40.90 0.25
CA ARG A 3 22.50 -39.88 -0.75
C ARG A 3 21.73 -39.91 -2.07
N PHE A 4 20.97 -40.97 -2.34
CA PHE A 4 20.16 -41.12 -3.55
C PHE A 4 18.79 -40.44 -3.42
N TYR A 5 18.20 -40.41 -2.21
CA TYR A 5 16.89 -39.79 -1.97
C TYR A 5 16.91 -38.25 -2.05
N VAL A 6 18.03 -37.60 -1.66
CA VAL A 6 18.14 -36.16 -1.69
C VAL A 6 18.22 -35.62 -3.14
N LYS A 7 18.81 -36.37 -4.07
CA LYS A 7 18.89 -35.99 -5.49
C LYS A 7 17.54 -36.06 -6.21
N TYR A 8 16.70 -37.03 -5.85
CA TYR A 8 15.35 -37.17 -6.45
C TYR A 8 14.34 -36.17 -5.87
N ILE A 9 14.44 -35.80 -4.60
CA ILE A 9 13.62 -34.73 -4.00
C ILE A 9 13.98 -33.37 -4.62
N PHE A 10 15.26 -33.12 -4.91
CA PHE A 10 15.66 -31.87 -5.61
C PHE A 10 15.23 -31.84 -7.08
N LEU A 11 15.14 -33.01 -7.75
CA LEU A 11 14.64 -33.08 -9.14
C LEU A 11 13.11 -32.99 -9.20
N ILE A 12 12.38 -33.46 -8.22
CA ILE A 12 10.91 -33.34 -8.13
C ILE A 12 10.51 -31.93 -7.73
N VAL A 13 11.28 -31.23 -6.89
CA VAL A 13 11.06 -29.82 -6.56
C VAL A 13 11.37 -28.92 -7.76
N LEU A 14 12.30 -29.30 -8.64
CA LEU A 14 12.57 -28.60 -9.90
C LEU A 14 11.53 -28.85 -11.00
N LEU A 15 10.75 -29.94 -10.91
CA LEU A 15 9.66 -30.27 -11.84
C LEU A 15 8.29 -29.71 -11.41
N ILE A 16 8.18 -29.17 -10.19
CA ILE A 16 6.97 -28.50 -9.65
C ILE A 16 7.17 -26.98 -9.60
N LEU A 17 8.27 -26.44 -10.13
CA LEU A 17 8.29 -25.03 -10.48
C LEU A 17 7.27 -24.85 -11.60
N PRO A 18 6.13 -24.20 -11.38
CA PRO A 18 5.24 -23.86 -12.47
C PRO A 18 6.10 -23.09 -13.49
N LEU A 19 6.05 -23.51 -14.73
CA LEU A 19 6.44 -22.68 -15.86
C LEU A 19 5.66 -21.39 -15.72
N TYR A 20 6.20 -20.43 -14.99
CA TYR A 20 5.66 -19.08 -14.95
C TYR A 20 5.73 -18.57 -16.38
N ALA A 21 4.62 -18.73 -17.08
CA ALA A 21 4.41 -18.06 -18.34
C ALA A 21 4.74 -16.58 -18.12
N LYS A 22 5.59 -16.02 -19.00
CA LYS A 22 5.95 -14.60 -19.03
C LYS A 22 4.65 -13.79 -19.17
N GLY A 23 4.08 -13.34 -18.07
CA GLY A 23 2.82 -12.59 -18.07
C GLY A 23 2.45 -12.14 -16.65
N GLN A 24 1.53 -11.20 -16.56
CA GLN A 24 1.00 -10.74 -15.29
C GLN A 24 0.33 -11.91 -14.53
N LYS A 25 0.63 -12.05 -13.24
CA LYS A 25 -0.03 -12.99 -12.35
C LYS A 25 -1.49 -12.57 -12.14
N TYR A 26 -2.42 -13.51 -12.22
CA TYR A 26 -3.81 -13.29 -11.85
C TYR A 26 -3.94 -13.32 -10.32
N ASN A 27 -4.01 -12.16 -9.68
CA ASN A 27 -4.01 -12.02 -8.22
C ASN A 27 -5.42 -11.92 -7.62
N PHE A 28 -6.47 -11.94 -8.44
CA PHE A 28 -7.84 -11.97 -7.95
C PHE A 28 -8.13 -13.28 -7.22
N MET A 29 -8.76 -13.18 -6.05
CA MET A 29 -9.17 -14.37 -5.30
C MET A 29 -10.16 -15.19 -6.13
N PRO A 30 -9.95 -16.49 -6.35
CA PRO A 30 -10.86 -17.31 -7.13
C PRO A 30 -12.27 -17.36 -6.51
N ILE A 31 -13.30 -17.17 -7.35
CA ILE A 31 -14.71 -17.23 -6.93
C ILE A 31 -15.49 -18.22 -7.80
N ASP A 32 -15.29 -18.16 -9.11
CA ASP A 32 -15.97 -19.01 -10.08
C ASP A 32 -14.99 -19.41 -11.18
N LYS A 33 -14.88 -20.70 -11.44
CA LYS A 33 -13.87 -21.25 -12.36
C LYS A 33 -14.00 -20.72 -13.79
N GLU A 34 -15.23 -20.56 -14.30
CA GLU A 34 -15.46 -20.09 -15.66
C GLU A 34 -15.21 -18.60 -15.76
N PHE A 35 -15.73 -17.81 -14.80
CA PHE A 35 -15.48 -16.39 -14.70
C PHE A 35 -13.99 -16.09 -14.62
N ASP A 36 -13.28 -16.74 -13.70
CA ASP A 36 -11.85 -16.50 -13.44
C ASP A 36 -10.98 -16.91 -14.64
N SER A 37 -11.39 -17.92 -15.41
CA SER A 37 -10.72 -18.29 -16.66
C SER A 37 -10.78 -17.16 -17.70
N ILE A 38 -11.97 -16.58 -17.90
CA ILE A 38 -12.16 -15.44 -18.82
C ILE A 38 -11.42 -14.22 -18.31
N ALA A 39 -11.57 -13.87 -17.04
CA ALA A 39 -10.92 -12.71 -16.42
C ALA A 39 -9.39 -12.83 -16.46
N SER A 40 -8.83 -14.02 -16.29
CA SER A 40 -7.39 -14.29 -16.45
C SER A 40 -6.90 -14.06 -17.88
N LYS A 41 -7.71 -14.44 -18.89
CA LYS A 41 -7.43 -14.11 -20.29
C LYS A 41 -7.39 -12.59 -20.50
N LEU A 42 -8.39 -11.86 -19.98
CA LEU A 42 -8.45 -10.40 -20.08
C LEU A 42 -7.26 -9.73 -19.37
N CYS A 43 -6.86 -10.21 -18.20
CA CYS A 43 -5.70 -9.73 -17.49
C CYS A 43 -4.40 -9.88 -18.31
N ARG A 44 -4.22 -11.03 -18.97
CA ARG A 44 -3.07 -11.26 -19.87
C ARG A 44 -3.09 -10.31 -21.08
N MET A 45 -4.26 -10.15 -21.70
CA MET A 45 -4.40 -9.23 -22.84
C MET A 45 -4.15 -7.78 -22.43
N ASP A 46 -4.53 -7.39 -21.24
CA ASP A 46 -4.24 -6.08 -20.68
C ASP A 46 -2.72 -5.87 -20.48
N PHE A 47 -2.03 -6.83 -19.88
CA PHE A 47 -0.58 -6.80 -19.70
C PHE A 47 0.18 -6.75 -21.04
N GLU A 48 -0.31 -7.46 -22.06
CA GLU A 48 0.28 -7.46 -23.40
C GLU A 48 -0.11 -6.24 -24.24
N ASN A 49 -0.85 -5.27 -23.69
CA ASN A 49 -1.42 -4.12 -24.39
C ASN A 49 -2.30 -4.48 -25.61
N ASN A 50 -2.93 -5.65 -25.57
CA ASN A 50 -3.82 -6.18 -26.61
C ASN A 50 -5.31 -5.90 -26.33
N ARG A 51 -5.65 -4.85 -25.56
CA ARG A 51 -7.03 -4.52 -25.16
C ARG A 51 -7.99 -4.35 -26.34
N VAL A 52 -7.50 -3.86 -27.47
CA VAL A 52 -8.29 -3.70 -28.71
C VAL A 52 -8.85 -5.03 -29.22
N LYS A 53 -8.21 -6.15 -28.85
CA LYS A 53 -8.64 -7.51 -29.22
C LYS A 53 -9.60 -8.14 -28.21
N ILE A 54 -9.99 -7.42 -27.15
CA ILE A 54 -10.97 -7.89 -26.19
C ILE A 54 -12.34 -7.87 -26.88
N GLU A 55 -12.94 -9.04 -26.99
CA GLU A 55 -14.23 -9.19 -27.63
C GLU A 55 -15.36 -8.81 -26.66
N ILE A 56 -16.33 -8.05 -27.14
CA ILE A 56 -17.50 -7.66 -26.35
C ILE A 56 -18.20 -8.88 -25.75
N LYS A 57 -18.24 -10.00 -26.52
CA LYS A 57 -18.83 -11.27 -26.03
C LYS A 57 -18.15 -11.83 -24.78
N ASP A 58 -16.84 -11.61 -24.56
CA ASP A 58 -16.17 -12.05 -23.32
C ASP A 58 -16.66 -11.23 -22.13
N LEU A 59 -16.90 -9.93 -22.33
CA LEU A 59 -17.45 -9.03 -21.29
C LEU A 59 -18.91 -9.37 -20.96
N ASP A 60 -19.74 -9.59 -21.98
CA ASP A 60 -21.15 -9.99 -21.81
C ASP A 60 -21.25 -11.33 -21.06
N LYS A 61 -20.34 -12.27 -21.36
CA LYS A 61 -20.26 -13.56 -20.69
C LYS A 61 -19.92 -13.40 -19.21
N LEU A 62 -18.94 -12.55 -18.86
CA LEU A 62 -18.63 -12.25 -17.45
C LEU A 62 -19.83 -11.69 -16.72
N TYR A 63 -20.55 -10.77 -17.35
CA TYR A 63 -21.75 -10.16 -16.76
C TYR A 63 -22.85 -11.19 -16.54
N LYS A 64 -23.11 -12.02 -17.55
CA LYS A 64 -24.10 -13.10 -17.49
C LYS A 64 -23.81 -14.10 -16.37
N ILE A 65 -22.57 -14.57 -16.25
CA ILE A 65 -22.15 -15.48 -15.16
C ILE A 65 -22.39 -14.80 -13.80
N ALA A 66 -22.05 -13.52 -13.67
CA ALA A 66 -22.24 -12.79 -12.42
C ALA A 66 -23.72 -12.65 -12.03
N GLU A 67 -24.61 -12.48 -13.00
CA GLU A 67 -26.07 -12.41 -12.80
C GLU A 67 -26.65 -13.78 -12.46
N GLU A 68 -26.33 -14.81 -13.23
CA GLU A 68 -26.81 -16.19 -13.00
C GLU A 68 -26.41 -16.72 -11.61
N LYS A 69 -25.24 -16.35 -11.14
CA LYS A 69 -24.75 -16.72 -9.79
C LYS A 69 -25.31 -15.81 -8.69
N GLY A 70 -25.93 -14.69 -9.00
CA GLY A 70 -26.38 -13.70 -8.02
C GLY A 70 -25.26 -13.13 -7.15
N ASN A 71 -23.99 -13.21 -7.61
CA ASN A 71 -22.81 -12.89 -6.81
C ASN A 71 -22.39 -11.43 -7.03
N LYS A 72 -22.49 -10.63 -5.97
CA LYS A 72 -22.14 -9.19 -5.99
C LYS A 72 -20.66 -8.95 -6.35
N GLN A 73 -19.75 -9.82 -5.88
CA GLN A 73 -18.31 -9.67 -6.13
C GLN A 73 -17.97 -9.95 -7.60
N LEU A 74 -18.57 -10.98 -8.21
CA LEU A 74 -18.42 -11.25 -9.63
C LEU A 74 -18.98 -10.09 -10.46
N LYS A 75 -20.12 -9.50 -10.04
CA LYS A 75 -20.69 -8.33 -10.70
C LYS A 75 -19.77 -7.11 -10.62
N ALA A 76 -19.12 -6.90 -9.47
CA ALA A 76 -18.12 -5.84 -9.32
C ALA A 76 -16.92 -6.02 -10.29
N ARG A 77 -16.41 -7.24 -10.42
CA ARG A 77 -15.33 -7.58 -11.36
C ARG A 77 -15.77 -7.42 -12.83
N ALA A 78 -16.96 -7.85 -13.17
CA ALA A 78 -17.49 -7.68 -14.53
C ALA A 78 -17.61 -6.20 -14.92
N LEU A 79 -18.10 -5.34 -14.02
CA LEU A 79 -18.18 -3.90 -14.22
C LEU A 79 -16.78 -3.26 -14.34
N PHE A 80 -15.81 -3.70 -13.52
CA PHE A 80 -14.42 -3.26 -13.63
C PHE A 80 -13.84 -3.58 -15.02
N TRP A 81 -13.97 -4.82 -15.50
CA TRP A 81 -13.47 -5.22 -16.80
C TRP A 81 -14.17 -4.47 -17.94
N LYS A 82 -15.49 -4.26 -17.83
CA LYS A 82 -16.25 -3.46 -18.79
C LYS A 82 -15.70 -2.03 -18.87
N ALA A 83 -15.58 -1.35 -17.72
CA ALA A 83 -15.07 0.02 -17.69
C ALA A 83 -13.62 0.10 -18.24
N ARG A 84 -12.76 -0.86 -17.87
CA ARG A 84 -11.37 -0.91 -18.33
C ARG A 84 -11.24 -1.12 -19.84
N THR A 85 -12.13 -1.91 -20.42
CA THR A 85 -12.13 -2.18 -21.87
C THR A 85 -12.66 -1.01 -22.69
N ILE A 86 -13.80 -0.42 -22.26
CA ILE A 86 -14.42 0.69 -23.01
C ILE A 86 -13.65 2.00 -22.85
N GLN A 87 -12.77 2.13 -21.85
CA GLN A 87 -12.03 3.36 -21.54
C GLN A 87 -11.26 3.93 -22.74
N MET A 88 -10.85 3.10 -23.69
CA MET A 88 -10.14 3.56 -24.90
C MET A 88 -11.03 4.40 -25.84
N ASN A 89 -12.35 4.17 -25.80
CA ASN A 89 -13.33 4.77 -26.72
C ASN A 89 -14.44 5.54 -25.97
N ALA A 90 -14.42 5.54 -24.64
CA ALA A 90 -15.44 6.14 -23.78
C ALA A 90 -14.88 7.32 -22.98
N SER A 91 -15.73 8.32 -22.75
CA SER A 91 -15.39 9.42 -21.85
C SER A 91 -15.28 8.96 -20.40
N ALA A 92 -14.57 9.74 -19.57
CA ALA A 92 -14.52 9.51 -18.13
C ALA A 92 -15.92 9.48 -17.51
N GLN A 93 -16.84 10.32 -18.00
CA GLN A 93 -18.24 10.37 -17.56
C GLN A 93 -18.98 9.05 -17.74
N GLN A 94 -18.65 8.26 -18.76
CA GLN A 94 -19.25 6.95 -19.00
C GLN A 94 -18.64 5.85 -18.14
N CYS A 95 -17.35 5.95 -17.82
CA CYS A 95 -16.62 4.96 -17.02
C CYS A 95 -16.85 5.11 -15.51
N ILE A 96 -16.94 6.34 -15.01
CA ILE A 96 -17.08 6.63 -13.57
C ILE A 96 -18.28 5.91 -12.93
N PRO A 97 -19.52 5.99 -13.47
CA PRO A 97 -20.67 5.33 -12.84
C PRO A 97 -20.50 3.81 -12.73
N LEU A 98 -19.90 3.17 -13.75
CA LEU A 98 -19.63 1.73 -13.73
C LEU A 98 -18.65 1.35 -12.62
N LEU A 99 -17.60 2.14 -12.46
CA LEU A 99 -16.57 1.90 -11.44
C LEU A 99 -17.04 2.22 -10.03
N GLU A 100 -17.86 3.26 -9.86
CA GLU A 100 -18.49 3.56 -8.57
C GLU A 100 -19.49 2.46 -8.16
N GLN A 101 -20.23 1.92 -9.12
CA GLN A 101 -21.10 0.77 -8.89
C GLN A 101 -20.26 -0.49 -8.54
N ALA A 102 -19.16 -0.74 -9.25
CA ALA A 102 -18.24 -1.82 -8.95
C ALA A 102 -17.68 -1.69 -7.52
N LYS A 103 -17.27 -0.48 -7.13
CA LYS A 103 -16.77 -0.18 -5.79
C LYS A 103 -17.81 -0.44 -4.69
N LYS A 104 -19.07 -0.07 -4.91
CA LYS A 104 -20.18 -0.32 -3.96
C LYS A 104 -20.50 -1.82 -3.80
N LEU A 105 -20.32 -2.60 -4.85
CA LEU A 105 -20.57 -4.04 -4.84
C LEU A 105 -19.38 -4.86 -4.30
N CYS A 106 -18.18 -4.30 -4.35
CA CYS A 106 -16.96 -4.96 -3.92
C CYS A 106 -16.92 -5.08 -2.40
N SER A 107 -16.75 -6.30 -1.90
CA SER A 107 -16.63 -6.57 -0.46
C SER A 107 -15.24 -6.17 0.06
N ILE A 108 -15.17 -5.73 1.32
CA ILE A 108 -13.92 -5.34 2.00
C ILE A 108 -12.89 -6.48 2.08
N ASN A 109 -13.35 -7.72 2.03
CA ASN A 109 -12.47 -8.90 2.05
C ASN A 109 -11.69 -9.11 0.73
N TYR A 110 -12.06 -8.38 -0.33
CA TYR A 110 -11.42 -8.44 -1.64
C TYR A 110 -10.58 -7.18 -1.88
N ASP A 111 -9.55 -7.00 -1.05
CA ASP A 111 -8.69 -5.81 -1.07
C ASP A 111 -7.99 -5.59 -2.42
N TYR A 112 -7.56 -6.67 -3.09
CA TYR A 112 -6.96 -6.59 -4.42
C TYR A 112 -7.95 -6.10 -5.48
N ASP A 113 -9.18 -6.60 -5.47
CA ASP A 113 -10.25 -6.16 -6.37
C ASP A 113 -10.55 -4.67 -6.17
N MET A 114 -10.66 -4.26 -4.90
CA MET A 114 -10.90 -2.87 -4.51
C MET A 114 -9.74 -1.96 -4.99
N ALA A 115 -8.50 -2.42 -4.89
CA ALA A 115 -7.34 -1.67 -5.39
C ALA A 115 -7.38 -1.51 -6.92
N CYS A 116 -7.74 -2.57 -7.66
CA CYS A 116 -7.90 -2.50 -9.12
C CYS A 116 -9.00 -1.52 -9.52
N ILE A 117 -10.15 -1.56 -8.83
CA ILE A 117 -11.27 -0.62 -9.07
C ILE A 117 -10.85 0.81 -8.74
N ASN A 118 -10.20 1.04 -7.59
CA ASN A 118 -9.73 2.35 -7.17
C ASN A 118 -8.70 2.93 -8.15
N TYR A 119 -7.75 2.12 -8.62
CA TYR A 119 -6.78 2.53 -9.64
C TYR A 119 -7.48 3.00 -10.91
N GLN A 120 -8.45 2.21 -11.41
CA GLN A 120 -9.18 2.54 -12.63
C GLN A 120 -10.05 3.79 -12.45
N LEU A 121 -10.69 3.92 -11.29
CA LEU A 121 -11.51 5.07 -10.92
C LEU A 121 -10.65 6.34 -10.81
N ALA A 122 -9.46 6.22 -10.22
CA ALA A 122 -8.51 7.33 -10.11
C ALA A 122 -8.13 7.92 -11.47
N GLY A 123 -7.82 7.07 -12.47
CA GLY A 123 -7.51 7.54 -13.81
C GLY A 123 -8.70 8.21 -14.51
N ASN A 124 -9.93 7.81 -14.18
CA ASN A 124 -11.13 8.49 -14.69
C ASN A 124 -11.41 9.80 -13.95
N TYR A 125 -11.18 9.85 -12.64
CA TYR A 125 -11.28 11.09 -11.85
C TYR A 125 -10.25 12.14 -12.27
N GLU A 126 -9.01 11.71 -12.54
CA GLU A 126 -7.97 12.60 -13.06
C GLU A 126 -8.41 13.25 -14.38
N ARG A 127 -8.86 12.44 -15.37
CA ARG A 127 -9.37 12.95 -16.66
C ARG A 127 -10.62 13.83 -16.51
N TYR A 128 -11.39 13.67 -15.44
CA TYR A 128 -12.57 14.48 -15.14
C TYR A 128 -12.25 15.73 -14.31
N GLY A 129 -10.97 15.95 -13.93
CA GLY A 129 -10.54 17.08 -13.13
C GLY A 129 -10.71 16.92 -11.61
N ARG A 130 -11.07 15.71 -11.11
CA ARG A 130 -11.19 15.40 -9.69
C ARG A 130 -9.83 14.94 -9.14
N TYR A 131 -8.84 15.83 -9.22
CA TYR A 131 -7.42 15.49 -8.98
C TYR A 131 -7.12 15.00 -7.57
N LEU A 132 -7.69 15.64 -6.54
CA LEU A 132 -7.46 15.25 -5.14
C LEU A 132 -8.03 13.86 -4.84
N GLU A 133 -9.20 13.56 -5.37
CA GLU A 133 -9.83 12.26 -5.20
C GLU A 133 -9.06 11.17 -5.94
N ALA A 134 -8.58 11.47 -7.16
CA ALA A 134 -7.70 10.59 -7.91
C ALA A 134 -6.42 10.29 -7.12
N TYR A 135 -5.79 11.32 -6.56
CA TYR A 135 -4.59 11.18 -5.73
C TYR A 135 -4.83 10.26 -4.52
N ASN A 136 -5.91 10.48 -3.78
CA ASN A 136 -6.22 9.68 -2.60
C ASN A 136 -6.50 8.21 -2.94
N LEU A 137 -7.23 7.96 -4.03
CA LEU A 137 -7.48 6.61 -4.52
C LEU A 137 -6.18 5.92 -4.92
N LEU A 138 -5.32 6.55 -5.73
CA LEU A 138 -4.02 6.00 -6.13
C LEU A 138 -3.18 5.62 -4.92
N LYS A 139 -3.09 6.52 -3.95
CA LYS A 139 -2.33 6.30 -2.73
C LYS A 139 -2.82 5.08 -1.95
N SER A 140 -4.14 4.88 -1.89
CA SER A 140 -4.74 3.72 -1.21
C SER A 140 -4.40 2.39 -1.87
N THR A 141 -4.03 2.38 -3.16
CA THR A 141 -3.73 1.15 -3.90
C THR A 141 -2.32 0.63 -3.70
N ILE A 142 -1.36 1.52 -3.40
CA ILE A 142 0.07 1.16 -3.29
C ILE A 142 0.31 0.03 -2.28
N PRO A 143 -0.13 0.12 -1.00
CA PRO A 143 0.14 -0.93 -0.01
C PRO A 143 -0.49 -2.27 -0.41
N VAL A 144 -1.61 -2.25 -1.13
CA VAL A 144 -2.27 -3.46 -1.59
C VAL A 144 -1.45 -4.13 -2.70
N PHE A 145 -1.08 -3.40 -3.75
CA PHE A 145 -0.27 -3.98 -4.83
C PHE A 145 1.13 -4.39 -4.35
N GLN A 146 1.69 -3.72 -3.34
CA GLN A 146 2.93 -4.17 -2.66
C GLN A 146 2.73 -5.51 -1.94
N LYS A 147 1.62 -5.67 -1.18
CA LYS A 147 1.26 -6.92 -0.49
C LYS A 147 1.15 -8.10 -1.45
N TYR A 148 0.62 -7.87 -2.65
CA TYR A 148 0.44 -8.90 -3.68
C TYR A 148 1.62 -9.03 -4.66
N GLU A 149 2.70 -8.24 -4.46
CA GLU A 149 3.88 -8.17 -5.33
C GLU A 149 3.51 -7.91 -6.80
N ASP A 150 2.46 -7.10 -7.03
CA ASP A 150 2.00 -6.75 -8.36
C ASP A 150 2.76 -5.55 -8.92
N HIS A 151 3.95 -5.81 -9.40
CA HIS A 151 4.83 -4.78 -9.94
C HIS A 151 4.31 -4.12 -11.22
N TYR A 152 3.46 -4.81 -11.99
CA TYR A 152 2.82 -4.21 -13.15
C TYR A 152 1.83 -3.11 -12.75
N PHE A 153 0.90 -3.41 -11.82
CA PHE A 153 -0.01 -2.38 -11.34
C PHE A 153 0.70 -1.30 -10.54
N LEU A 154 1.72 -1.61 -9.76
CA LEU A 154 2.55 -0.59 -9.10
C LEU A 154 3.17 0.38 -10.11
N GLY A 155 3.77 -0.14 -11.18
CA GLY A 155 4.31 0.67 -12.25
C GLY A 155 3.25 1.58 -12.88
N ASN A 156 2.06 1.05 -13.16
CA ASN A 156 0.95 1.83 -13.70
C ASN A 156 0.43 2.90 -12.71
N VAL A 157 0.34 2.59 -11.42
CA VAL A 157 -0.05 3.56 -10.37
C VAL A 157 0.91 4.73 -10.34
N TYR A 158 2.22 4.45 -10.34
CA TYR A 158 3.23 5.51 -10.36
C TYR A 158 3.19 6.33 -11.65
N LEU A 159 2.93 5.73 -12.81
CA LEU A 159 2.73 6.50 -14.06
C LEU A 159 1.50 7.40 -14.00
N LEU A 160 0.42 6.94 -13.38
CA LEU A 160 -0.76 7.78 -13.24
C LEU A 160 -0.53 8.94 -12.24
N PHE A 161 0.33 8.76 -11.22
CA PHE A 161 0.82 9.89 -10.42
C PHE A 161 1.65 10.88 -11.25
N VAL A 162 2.50 10.40 -12.18
CA VAL A 162 3.23 11.28 -13.10
C VAL A 162 2.26 12.15 -13.87
N GLN A 163 1.26 11.55 -14.51
CA GLN A 163 0.26 12.27 -15.28
C GLN A 163 -0.51 13.27 -14.42
N LEU A 164 -0.99 12.85 -13.26
CA LEU A 164 -1.72 13.70 -12.33
C LEU A 164 -0.89 14.93 -11.90
N TYR A 165 0.40 14.74 -11.58
CA TYR A 165 1.26 15.86 -11.22
C TYR A 165 1.49 16.83 -12.39
N LEU A 166 1.63 16.30 -13.62
CA LEU A 166 1.73 17.13 -14.81
C LEU A 166 0.45 17.94 -15.06
N ASP A 167 -0.71 17.34 -14.89
CA ASP A 167 -2.01 17.99 -15.11
C ASP A 167 -2.31 19.09 -14.10
N ILE A 168 -1.82 18.97 -12.86
CA ILE A 168 -1.94 20.03 -11.85
C ILE A 168 -0.79 21.03 -11.89
N ASN A 169 0.03 21.03 -12.95
CA ASN A 169 1.20 21.89 -13.14
C ASN A 169 2.27 21.75 -12.04
N ASP A 170 2.57 20.52 -11.63
CA ASP A 170 3.59 20.18 -10.62
C ASP A 170 4.62 19.17 -11.17
N PRO A 171 5.44 19.55 -12.18
CA PRO A 171 6.37 18.62 -12.84
C PRO A 171 7.49 18.12 -11.92
N GLU A 172 7.85 18.86 -10.89
CA GLU A 172 8.93 18.45 -9.97
C GLU A 172 8.53 17.20 -9.18
N ASN A 173 7.31 17.17 -8.68
CA ASN A 173 6.79 16.01 -7.94
C ASN A 173 6.48 14.80 -8.86
N ALA A 174 6.44 14.97 -10.18
CA ALA A 174 6.28 13.88 -11.13
C ALA A 174 7.55 13.02 -11.31
N LYS A 175 8.74 13.57 -11.03
CA LYS A 175 10.03 12.90 -11.29
C LYS A 175 10.22 11.63 -10.44
N SER A 176 9.90 11.68 -9.16
CA SER A 176 10.03 10.54 -8.25
C SER A 176 9.11 9.37 -8.63
N PRO A 177 7.81 9.56 -8.84
CA PRO A 177 6.94 8.50 -9.36
C PRO A 177 7.40 7.92 -10.70
N LEU A 178 7.94 8.74 -11.61
CA LEU A 178 8.46 8.24 -12.89
C LEU A 178 9.62 7.25 -12.70
N MET A 179 10.54 7.57 -11.80
CA MET A 179 11.64 6.67 -11.45
C MET A 179 11.14 5.38 -10.79
N LEU A 180 10.19 5.49 -9.86
CA LEU A 180 9.59 4.32 -9.19
C LEU A 180 8.87 3.41 -10.19
N SER A 181 8.10 3.99 -11.11
CA SER A 181 7.44 3.23 -12.17
C SER A 181 8.43 2.42 -13.01
N GLY A 182 9.55 3.03 -13.41
CA GLY A 182 10.60 2.34 -14.15
C GLY A 182 11.15 1.13 -13.40
N LYS A 183 11.48 1.30 -12.13
CA LYS A 183 11.95 0.21 -11.25
C LYS A 183 10.94 -0.94 -11.13
N GLU A 184 9.66 -0.63 -11.02
CA GLU A 184 8.62 -1.66 -10.92
C GLU A 184 8.44 -2.43 -12.25
N TYR A 185 8.48 -1.74 -13.39
CA TYR A 185 8.41 -2.38 -14.70
C TYR A 185 9.61 -3.27 -15.01
N GLU A 186 10.82 -2.88 -14.57
CA GLU A 186 12.03 -3.70 -14.72
C GLU A 186 11.90 -5.06 -14.02
N LYS A 187 11.29 -5.11 -12.83
CA LYS A 187 11.08 -6.36 -12.07
C LYS A 187 10.26 -7.40 -12.86
N VAL A 188 9.29 -6.95 -13.64
CA VAL A 188 8.42 -7.82 -14.45
C VAL A 188 8.81 -7.84 -15.93
N LYS A 189 9.93 -7.24 -16.30
CA LYS A 189 10.40 -7.11 -17.70
C LYS A 189 9.36 -6.49 -18.62
N PHE A 190 8.56 -5.55 -18.07
CA PHE A 190 7.63 -4.77 -18.87
C PHE A 190 8.38 -3.71 -19.67
N PRO A 191 7.96 -3.39 -20.92
CA PRO A 191 8.63 -2.39 -21.76
C PRO A 191 8.72 -1.02 -21.08
N LEU A 192 9.89 -0.37 -21.17
CA LEU A 192 10.12 0.95 -20.58
C LEU A 192 9.74 2.12 -21.52
N ASN A 193 9.04 1.85 -22.63
CA ASN A 193 8.63 2.84 -23.61
C ASN A 193 7.86 4.02 -22.97
N ARG A 194 6.94 3.75 -22.05
CA ARG A 194 6.21 4.79 -21.30
C ARG A 194 7.13 5.64 -20.43
N ILE A 195 8.13 5.02 -19.84
CA ILE A 195 9.12 5.73 -19.02
C ILE A 195 9.93 6.70 -19.89
N TYR A 196 10.47 6.22 -21.03
CA TYR A 196 11.20 7.06 -21.95
C TYR A 196 10.34 8.19 -22.52
N PHE A 197 9.06 7.92 -22.80
CA PHE A 197 8.11 8.93 -23.26
C PHE A 197 7.96 10.06 -22.26
N PHE A 198 7.68 9.75 -20.98
CA PHE A 198 7.56 10.77 -19.95
C PHE A 198 8.90 11.42 -19.58
N GLN A 199 10.02 10.71 -19.67
CA GLN A 199 11.34 11.33 -19.52
C GLN A 199 11.61 12.38 -20.60
N ALA A 200 11.12 12.16 -21.82
CA ALA A 200 11.22 13.14 -22.91
C ALA A 200 10.45 14.44 -22.58
N TYR A 201 9.41 14.39 -21.78
CA TYR A 201 8.71 15.60 -21.33
C TYR A 201 9.63 16.54 -20.52
N PHE A 202 10.54 15.97 -19.72
CA PHE A 202 11.48 16.71 -18.88
C PHE A 202 12.82 17.03 -19.58
N ALA A 203 12.96 16.63 -20.83
CA ALA A 203 14.18 16.81 -21.61
C ALA A 203 13.99 17.85 -22.70
N GLU A 204 15.09 18.44 -23.16
CA GLU A 204 15.12 19.42 -24.24
C GLU A 204 16.07 18.96 -25.36
N GLY A 205 15.93 19.59 -26.52
CA GLY A 205 16.82 19.47 -27.65
C GLY A 205 16.99 18.02 -28.15
N GLU A 206 18.23 17.61 -28.36
CA GLU A 206 18.57 16.29 -28.90
C GLU A 206 18.23 15.14 -27.93
N LYS A 207 18.36 15.39 -26.62
CA LYS A 207 18.02 14.40 -25.59
C LYS A 207 16.53 14.05 -25.63
N LYS A 208 15.64 15.02 -25.85
CA LYS A 208 14.20 14.80 -26.01
C LYS A 208 13.91 13.87 -27.18
N LEU A 209 14.53 14.14 -28.33
CA LEU A 209 14.40 13.32 -29.54
C LEU A 209 14.89 11.88 -29.30
N GLN A 210 16.07 11.71 -28.67
CA GLN A 210 16.61 10.39 -28.36
C GLN A 210 15.71 9.59 -27.44
N LEU A 211 15.08 10.22 -26.44
CA LEU A 211 14.16 9.56 -25.52
C LEU A 211 12.88 9.11 -26.22
N TYR A 212 12.31 9.91 -27.11
CA TYR A 212 11.18 9.46 -27.93
C TYR A 212 11.57 8.30 -28.87
N LYS A 213 12.76 8.32 -29.48
CA LYS A 213 13.27 7.20 -30.28
C LYS A 213 13.40 5.92 -29.45
N LYS A 214 13.97 6.01 -28.23
CA LYS A 214 14.02 4.87 -27.28
C LYS A 214 12.63 4.37 -26.91
N SER A 215 11.66 5.28 -26.75
CA SER A 215 10.27 4.90 -26.51
C SER A 215 9.70 4.06 -27.65
N VAL A 216 9.93 4.47 -28.90
CA VAL A 216 9.51 3.72 -30.10
C VAL A 216 10.18 2.34 -30.17
N GLU A 217 11.50 2.27 -29.98
CA GLU A 217 12.29 1.03 -30.07
C GLU A 217 11.87 0.00 -29.01
N SER A 218 11.61 0.45 -27.77
CA SER A 218 11.22 -0.41 -26.66
C SER A 218 9.73 -0.76 -26.65
N GLY A 219 8.90 -0.03 -27.40
CA GLY A 219 7.44 -0.07 -27.32
C GLY A 219 6.73 -0.97 -28.31
N LYS A 220 7.39 -1.95 -28.95
CA LYS A 220 6.82 -2.77 -30.04
C LYS A 220 5.44 -3.37 -29.77
N LYS A 221 5.06 -3.57 -28.51
CA LYS A 221 3.75 -4.10 -28.10
C LYS A 221 2.79 -3.00 -27.61
N ASP A 222 3.27 -1.83 -27.22
CA ASP A 222 2.45 -0.69 -26.77
C ASP A 222 2.26 0.27 -27.94
N TRP A 223 1.40 -0.12 -28.87
CA TRP A 223 1.18 0.63 -30.10
C TRP A 223 0.71 2.07 -29.83
N GLY A 224 -0.13 2.30 -28.79
CA GLY A 224 -0.64 3.63 -28.50
C GLY A 224 0.46 4.60 -28.06
N MET A 225 1.39 4.15 -27.22
CA MET A 225 2.53 4.97 -26.81
C MET A 225 3.54 5.14 -27.94
N THR A 226 3.77 4.07 -28.73
CA THR A 226 4.62 4.13 -29.92
C THR A 226 4.08 5.14 -30.93
N PHE A 227 2.77 5.12 -31.18
CA PHE A 227 2.09 6.10 -32.03
C PHE A 227 2.31 7.54 -31.52
N GLN A 228 2.07 7.80 -30.23
CA GLN A 228 2.28 9.14 -29.66
C GLN A 228 3.75 9.59 -29.75
N ALA A 229 4.69 8.68 -29.49
CA ALA A 229 6.11 9.01 -29.59
C ALA A 229 6.51 9.37 -31.03
N LEU A 230 6.05 8.61 -32.04
CA LEU A 230 6.29 8.89 -33.47
C LEU A 230 5.71 10.24 -33.88
N THR A 231 4.48 10.53 -33.43
CA THR A 231 3.83 11.82 -33.67
C THR A 231 4.64 12.98 -33.07
N ASN A 232 5.11 12.83 -31.81
CA ASN A 232 5.95 13.85 -31.18
C ASN A 232 7.31 14.02 -31.89
N ILE A 233 7.91 12.93 -32.38
CA ILE A 233 9.14 13.02 -33.18
C ILE A 233 8.90 13.79 -34.47
N SER A 234 7.78 13.50 -35.17
CA SER A 234 7.39 14.22 -36.38
C SER A 234 7.26 15.73 -36.10
N MET A 235 6.59 16.10 -35.00
CA MET A 235 6.43 17.51 -34.61
C MET A 235 7.78 18.18 -34.27
N LEU A 236 8.69 17.50 -33.56
CA LEU A 236 10.03 18.01 -33.28
C LEU A 236 10.85 18.27 -34.56
N PHE A 237 10.68 17.45 -35.60
CA PHE A 237 11.31 17.69 -36.90
C PHE A 237 10.66 18.86 -37.64
N LEU A 238 9.33 19.06 -37.55
CA LEU A 238 8.65 20.24 -38.06
C LEU A 238 9.15 21.53 -37.41
N GLU A 239 9.29 21.54 -36.09
CA GLU A 239 9.85 22.68 -35.36
C GLU A 239 11.26 23.06 -35.80
N LYS A 240 12.06 22.05 -36.24
CA LYS A 240 13.40 22.24 -36.80
C LYS A 240 13.39 22.50 -38.30
N ASN A 241 12.23 22.67 -38.92
CA ASN A 241 12.04 22.82 -40.37
C ASN A 241 12.62 21.66 -41.21
N GLN A 242 12.68 20.46 -40.63
CA GLN A 242 13.18 19.23 -41.29
C GLN A 242 11.98 18.41 -41.79
N ILE A 243 11.34 18.93 -42.87
CA ILE A 243 10.03 18.47 -43.34
C ILE A 243 10.06 17.01 -43.80
N ASP A 244 11.11 16.58 -44.51
CA ASP A 244 11.22 15.20 -45.01
C ASP A 244 11.33 14.19 -43.84
N SER A 245 12.13 14.52 -42.84
CA SER A 245 12.22 13.71 -41.64
C SER A 245 10.88 13.65 -40.88
N ALA A 246 10.18 14.78 -40.78
CA ALA A 246 8.85 14.81 -40.17
C ALA A 246 7.87 13.88 -40.89
N ALA A 247 7.85 13.91 -42.21
CA ALA A 247 6.98 13.06 -43.05
C ALA A 247 7.29 11.57 -42.88
N ILE A 248 8.55 11.18 -42.73
CA ILE A 248 8.94 9.77 -42.50
C ILE A 248 8.32 9.27 -41.18
N TYR A 249 8.44 10.04 -40.08
CA TYR A 249 7.89 9.63 -38.80
C TYR A 249 6.36 9.72 -38.75
N ASP A 250 5.76 10.65 -39.46
CA ASP A 250 4.32 10.76 -39.62
C ASP A 250 3.75 9.54 -40.38
N ASN A 251 4.34 9.12 -41.49
CA ASN A 251 3.96 7.91 -42.19
C ASN A 251 4.15 6.64 -41.35
N HIS A 252 5.19 6.60 -40.52
CA HIS A 252 5.36 5.50 -39.57
C HIS A 252 4.24 5.49 -38.51
N ALA A 253 3.82 6.65 -37.99
CA ALA A 253 2.69 6.77 -37.08
C ALA A 253 1.39 6.25 -37.74
N LEU A 254 1.15 6.59 -39.04
CA LEU A 254 0.02 6.06 -39.80
C LEU A 254 0.04 4.53 -39.85
N SER A 255 1.17 3.94 -40.19
CA SER A 255 1.29 2.48 -40.29
C SER A 255 0.99 1.75 -38.98
N ILE A 256 1.33 2.37 -37.82
CA ILE A 256 0.98 1.85 -36.49
C ILE A 256 -0.52 1.97 -36.24
N LEU A 257 -1.12 3.10 -36.59
CA LEU A 257 -2.55 3.35 -36.42
C LEU A 257 -3.40 2.36 -37.26
N GLU A 258 -3.12 2.22 -38.53
CA GLU A 258 -3.83 1.31 -39.45
C GLU A 258 -3.79 -0.14 -38.98
N LYS A 259 -2.65 -0.57 -38.48
CA LYS A 259 -2.45 -1.96 -38.02
C LYS A 259 -3.21 -2.25 -36.70
N ASN A 260 -3.36 -1.27 -35.79
CA ASN A 260 -3.78 -1.54 -34.41
C ASN A 260 -5.10 -0.88 -34.02
N ALA A 261 -5.49 0.22 -34.67
CA ALA A 261 -6.65 1.02 -34.28
C ALA A 261 -7.48 1.47 -35.50
N TYR A 262 -7.50 0.66 -36.54
CA TYR A 262 -8.30 0.96 -37.73
C TYR A 262 -9.76 1.25 -37.37
N GLY A 263 -10.27 2.39 -37.83
CA GLY A 263 -11.62 2.84 -37.53
C GLY A 263 -11.83 3.52 -36.15
N ASN A 264 -10.77 3.66 -35.33
CA ASN A 264 -10.86 4.44 -34.10
C ASN A 264 -10.79 5.94 -34.38
N LEU A 265 -11.95 6.60 -34.36
CA LEU A 265 -12.09 8.01 -34.72
C LEU A 265 -11.20 8.96 -33.89
N ILE A 266 -10.99 8.69 -32.59
CA ILE A 266 -10.17 9.56 -31.73
C ILE A 266 -8.70 9.52 -32.15
N PHE A 267 -8.13 8.32 -32.30
CA PHE A 267 -6.74 8.19 -32.74
C PHE A 267 -6.53 8.66 -34.18
N THR A 268 -7.53 8.41 -35.05
CA THR A 268 -7.50 8.92 -36.42
C THR A 268 -7.52 10.45 -36.46
N THR A 269 -8.35 11.09 -35.63
CA THR A 269 -8.39 12.56 -35.51
C THR A 269 -7.06 13.12 -34.99
N LEU A 270 -6.47 12.51 -33.96
CA LEU A 270 -5.15 12.91 -33.45
C LEU A 270 -4.06 12.80 -34.52
N TYR A 271 -4.05 11.70 -35.27
CA TYR A 271 -3.13 11.53 -36.39
C TYR A 271 -3.35 12.61 -37.46
N ASN A 272 -4.58 12.79 -37.90
CA ASN A 272 -4.90 13.70 -39.02
C ASN A 272 -4.56 15.15 -38.70
N ILE A 273 -4.77 15.61 -37.45
CA ILE A 273 -4.36 16.95 -36.99
C ILE A 273 -2.84 17.15 -37.15
N ASN A 274 -2.03 16.15 -36.79
CA ASN A 274 -0.59 16.22 -36.95
C ASN A 274 -0.17 16.11 -38.43
N HIS A 275 -0.79 15.19 -39.18
CA HIS A 275 -0.56 15.01 -40.60
C HIS A 275 -0.86 16.28 -41.41
N ILE A 276 -1.94 17.00 -41.07
CA ILE A 276 -2.27 18.31 -41.64
C ILE A 276 -1.12 19.31 -41.47
N LYS A 277 -0.47 19.33 -40.31
CA LYS A 277 0.68 20.21 -40.05
C LYS A 277 1.88 19.82 -40.97
N VAL A 278 2.08 18.52 -41.19
CA VAL A 278 3.10 18.01 -42.14
C VAL A 278 2.76 18.42 -43.59
N LEU A 279 1.52 18.22 -44.03
CA LEU A 279 1.04 18.66 -45.36
C LEU A 279 1.19 20.18 -45.56
N TYR A 280 0.85 20.96 -44.53
CA TYR A 280 1.03 22.41 -44.54
C TYR A 280 2.50 22.79 -44.75
N ALA A 281 3.43 22.15 -44.02
CA ALA A 281 4.86 22.37 -44.14
C ALA A 281 5.37 21.95 -45.54
N GLN A 282 4.82 20.89 -46.12
CA GLN A 282 5.09 20.44 -47.51
C GLN A 282 4.44 21.34 -48.57
N LYS A 283 3.70 22.38 -48.18
CA LYS A 283 2.92 23.27 -49.07
C LYS A 283 1.80 22.54 -49.86
N LYS A 284 1.37 21.37 -49.41
CA LYS A 284 0.24 20.61 -49.97
C LYS A 284 -1.09 21.09 -49.43
N TYR A 285 -1.36 22.39 -49.65
CA TYR A 285 -2.49 23.08 -49.03
C TYR A 285 -3.86 22.51 -49.46
N SER A 286 -4.02 22.04 -50.72
CA SER A 286 -5.29 21.49 -51.18
C SER A 286 -5.62 20.15 -50.47
N GLU A 287 -4.62 19.27 -50.31
CA GLU A 287 -4.78 18.01 -49.57
C GLU A 287 -5.10 18.30 -48.09
N ALA A 288 -4.37 19.24 -47.48
CA ALA A 288 -4.61 19.65 -46.10
C ALA A 288 -6.03 20.21 -45.90
N LEU A 289 -6.55 21.02 -46.83
CA LEU A 289 -7.89 21.59 -46.75
C LEU A 289 -8.98 20.52 -46.81
N THR A 290 -8.84 19.55 -47.70
CA THR A 290 -9.79 18.45 -47.84
C THR A 290 -9.87 17.64 -46.54
N LEU A 291 -8.70 17.28 -46.00
CA LEU A 291 -8.63 16.54 -44.74
C LEU A 291 -9.15 17.34 -43.54
N LEU A 292 -8.93 18.67 -43.52
CA LEU A 292 -9.44 19.56 -42.49
C LEU A 292 -10.96 19.61 -42.44
N HIS A 293 -11.62 19.70 -43.59
CA HIS A 293 -13.08 19.69 -43.67
C HIS A 293 -13.67 18.35 -43.24
N GLU A 294 -12.98 17.26 -43.53
CA GLU A 294 -13.37 15.95 -43.03
C GLU A 294 -13.27 15.88 -41.48
N GLN A 295 -12.15 16.38 -40.94
CA GLN A 295 -11.94 16.37 -39.48
C GLN A 295 -12.86 17.34 -38.76
N GLU A 296 -13.25 18.48 -39.32
CA GLU A 296 -14.26 19.38 -38.77
C GLU A 296 -15.56 18.62 -38.52
N LYS A 297 -16.09 17.91 -39.55
CA LYS A 297 -17.33 17.11 -39.44
C LYS A 297 -17.23 15.99 -38.40
N ILE A 298 -16.13 15.26 -38.41
CA ILE A 298 -15.91 14.15 -37.45
C ILE A 298 -15.88 14.69 -36.03
N THR A 299 -15.17 15.80 -35.80
CA THR A 299 -15.00 16.39 -34.48
C THR A 299 -16.32 16.96 -33.92
N GLU A 300 -17.14 17.58 -34.78
CA GLU A 300 -18.48 18.03 -34.41
C GLU A 300 -19.38 16.85 -34.02
N MET A 301 -19.36 15.73 -34.79
CA MET A 301 -20.09 14.51 -34.45
C MET A 301 -19.67 13.89 -33.12
N LEU A 302 -18.37 13.91 -32.82
CA LEU A 302 -17.80 13.34 -31.58
C LEU A 302 -17.99 14.26 -30.37
N LYS A 303 -18.50 15.49 -30.54
CA LYS A 303 -18.46 16.56 -29.52
C LYS A 303 -17.05 16.76 -28.96
N GLY A 304 -16.05 16.65 -29.83
CA GLY A 304 -14.62 16.72 -29.49
C GLY A 304 -14.12 18.14 -29.48
N GLU A 305 -14.73 19.02 -28.68
CA GLU A 305 -14.43 20.45 -28.57
C GLU A 305 -12.92 20.74 -28.40
N GLN A 306 -12.21 19.82 -27.76
CA GLN A 306 -10.75 19.91 -27.56
C GLN A 306 -9.93 20.00 -28.85
N PHE A 307 -10.42 19.50 -29.97
CA PHE A 307 -9.71 19.50 -31.25
C PHE A 307 -10.11 20.66 -32.16
N LEU A 308 -11.25 21.31 -31.92
CA LEU A 308 -11.82 22.35 -32.78
C LEU A 308 -10.89 23.56 -32.91
N THR A 309 -10.25 23.96 -31.83
CA THR A 309 -9.32 25.11 -31.86
C THR A 309 -8.18 24.88 -32.86
N GLU A 310 -7.52 23.70 -32.85
CA GLU A 310 -6.42 23.39 -33.77
C GLU A 310 -6.92 23.22 -35.21
N ILE A 311 -8.09 22.61 -35.40
CA ILE A 311 -8.71 22.44 -36.72
C ILE A 311 -9.02 23.81 -37.33
N TYR A 312 -9.68 24.73 -36.60
CA TYR A 312 -9.99 26.06 -37.09
C TYR A 312 -8.75 26.92 -37.30
N GLU A 313 -7.72 26.75 -36.46
CA GLU A 313 -6.41 27.38 -36.68
C GLU A 313 -5.80 26.96 -38.02
N MET A 314 -5.82 25.70 -38.32
CA MET A 314 -5.25 25.20 -39.57
C MET A 314 -6.16 25.51 -40.76
N LEU A 315 -7.49 25.49 -40.65
CA LEU A 315 -8.42 25.89 -41.69
C LEU A 315 -8.20 27.31 -42.15
N TRP A 316 -8.13 28.28 -41.23
CA TRP A 316 -7.88 29.68 -41.65
C TRP A 316 -6.49 29.84 -42.30
N LYS A 317 -5.42 29.21 -41.74
CA LYS A 317 -4.07 29.29 -42.32
C LYS A 317 -3.97 28.69 -43.71
N VAL A 318 -4.57 27.51 -43.92
CA VAL A 318 -4.56 26.83 -45.19
C VAL A 318 -5.41 27.53 -46.23
N SER A 319 -6.60 28.03 -45.86
CA SER A 319 -7.47 28.79 -46.76
C SER A 319 -6.81 30.12 -47.17
N ASP A 320 -6.10 30.78 -46.25
CA ASP A 320 -5.33 32.01 -46.58
C ASP A 320 -4.22 31.70 -47.61
N LYS A 321 -3.44 30.59 -47.44
CA LYS A 321 -2.40 30.16 -48.40
C LYS A 321 -2.95 29.80 -49.77
N LEU A 322 -4.19 29.34 -49.85
CA LEU A 322 -4.89 29.03 -51.09
C LEU A 322 -5.58 30.26 -51.74
N GLY A 323 -5.48 31.44 -51.08
CA GLY A 323 -6.13 32.68 -51.59
C GLY A 323 -7.64 32.73 -51.34
N LYS A 324 -8.22 31.80 -50.60
CA LYS A 324 -9.65 31.75 -50.27
C LYS A 324 -9.98 32.66 -49.10
N LYS A 325 -9.94 33.98 -49.36
CA LYS A 325 -9.99 34.98 -48.28
C LYS A 325 -11.25 34.91 -47.45
N ASP A 326 -12.42 34.76 -48.05
CA ASP A 326 -13.69 34.69 -47.32
C ASP A 326 -13.75 33.47 -46.39
N GLU A 327 -13.28 32.33 -46.86
CA GLU A 327 -13.18 31.12 -46.08
C GLU A 327 -12.18 31.26 -44.93
N ALA A 328 -11.04 31.89 -45.20
CA ALA A 328 -10.01 32.15 -44.19
C ALA A 328 -10.56 33.09 -43.09
N TYR A 329 -11.27 34.17 -43.43
CA TYR A 329 -11.90 35.05 -42.44
C TYR A 329 -12.95 34.33 -41.57
N LYS A 330 -13.80 33.52 -42.20
CA LYS A 330 -14.79 32.73 -41.49
C LYS A 330 -14.15 31.80 -40.45
N TYR A 331 -13.09 31.09 -40.82
CA TYR A 331 -12.41 30.20 -39.91
C TYR A 331 -11.53 30.91 -38.89
N LEU A 332 -10.99 32.07 -39.20
CA LEU A 332 -10.31 32.90 -38.22
C LEU A 332 -11.27 33.36 -37.11
N GLU A 333 -12.50 33.76 -37.47
CA GLU A 333 -13.55 34.09 -36.50
C GLU A 333 -13.91 32.90 -35.60
N LYS A 334 -14.13 31.73 -36.21
CA LYS A 334 -14.36 30.48 -35.45
C LYS A 334 -13.19 30.18 -34.52
N TYR A 335 -11.96 30.23 -35.01
CA TYR A 335 -10.76 30.03 -34.21
C TYR A 335 -10.68 30.99 -33.01
N MET A 336 -10.92 32.28 -33.22
CA MET A 336 -10.87 33.27 -32.14
C MET A 336 -11.95 33.03 -31.06
N ASN A 337 -13.12 32.57 -31.47
CA ASN A 337 -14.20 32.26 -30.55
C ASN A 337 -13.86 31.01 -29.71
N GLU A 338 -13.40 29.93 -30.36
CA GLU A 338 -12.97 28.72 -29.68
C GLU A 338 -11.73 28.97 -28.78
N TYR A 339 -10.79 29.79 -29.25
CA TYR A 339 -9.61 30.14 -28.45
C TYR A 339 -10.01 30.90 -27.17
N LYS A 340 -10.93 31.85 -27.23
CA LYS A 340 -11.45 32.58 -26.06
C LYS A 340 -12.22 31.64 -25.12
N ALA A 341 -13.04 30.75 -25.67
CA ALA A 341 -13.77 29.74 -24.88
C ALA A 341 -12.80 28.84 -24.13
N ARG A 342 -11.77 28.34 -24.84
CA ARG A 342 -10.73 27.49 -24.27
C ARG A 342 -9.86 28.22 -23.24
N GLU A 343 -9.48 29.48 -23.49
CA GLU A 343 -8.76 30.30 -22.50
C GLU A 343 -9.57 30.46 -21.22
N THR A 344 -10.88 30.68 -21.35
CA THR A 344 -11.79 30.80 -20.21
C THR A 344 -11.90 29.46 -19.47
N GLU A 345 -11.97 28.35 -20.19
CA GLU A 345 -11.98 27.01 -19.61
C GLU A 345 -10.69 26.70 -18.86
N ILE A 346 -9.53 27.00 -19.46
CA ILE A 346 -8.21 26.84 -18.82
C ILE A 346 -8.16 27.66 -17.53
N ARG A 347 -8.57 28.93 -17.54
CA ARG A 347 -8.63 29.77 -16.34
C ARG A 347 -9.57 29.18 -15.27
N ASN A 348 -10.70 28.64 -15.69
CA ASN A 348 -11.64 27.99 -14.77
C ASN A 348 -11.06 26.72 -14.15
N GLN A 349 -10.15 26.03 -14.86
CA GLN A 349 -9.45 24.83 -14.35
C GLN A 349 -8.21 25.19 -13.50
N ASP A 350 -7.62 26.36 -13.67
CA ASP A 350 -6.41 26.76 -12.94
C ASP A 350 -6.63 26.81 -11.42
N LEU A 351 -7.76 27.33 -10.97
CA LEU A 351 -8.09 27.38 -9.55
C LEU A 351 -8.32 25.99 -8.94
N PRO A 352 -9.10 25.10 -9.53
CA PRO A 352 -9.20 23.70 -9.11
C PRO A 352 -7.84 22.96 -9.09
N LYS A 353 -7.01 23.16 -10.13
CA LYS A 353 -5.66 22.57 -10.20
C LYS A 353 -4.75 23.11 -9.09
N ALA A 354 -4.74 24.41 -8.86
CA ALA A 354 -3.98 25.04 -7.79
C ALA A 354 -4.43 24.55 -6.41
N LYS A 355 -5.74 24.47 -6.16
CA LYS A 355 -6.30 23.91 -4.92
C LYS A 355 -5.91 22.44 -4.74
N ALA A 356 -5.98 21.65 -5.81
CA ALA A 356 -5.58 20.23 -5.77
C ALA A 356 -4.08 20.10 -5.46
N ARG A 357 -3.22 20.88 -6.12
CA ARG A 357 -1.78 20.90 -5.87
C ARG A 357 -1.47 21.25 -4.42
N GLU A 358 -2.09 22.31 -3.89
CA GLU A 358 -1.90 22.71 -2.49
C GLU A 358 -2.37 21.63 -1.50
N ALA A 359 -3.55 21.05 -1.73
CA ALA A 359 -4.08 19.97 -0.88
C ALA A 359 -3.22 18.72 -0.92
N ILE A 360 -2.70 18.35 -2.08
CA ILE A 360 -1.78 17.23 -2.27
C ILE A 360 -0.45 17.52 -1.57
N ALA A 361 0.11 18.73 -1.72
CA ALA A 361 1.33 19.15 -1.05
C ALA A 361 1.19 19.06 0.48
N ARG A 362 0.11 19.62 1.04
CA ARG A 362 -0.19 19.51 2.49
C ARG A 362 -0.33 18.06 2.94
N SER A 363 -0.94 17.20 2.12
CA SER A 363 -1.04 15.77 2.41
C SER A 363 0.32 15.08 2.42
N ASN A 364 1.20 15.42 1.50
CA ASN A 364 2.56 14.88 1.43
C ASN A 364 3.40 15.36 2.62
N ASP A 365 3.36 16.65 2.96
CA ASP A 365 4.07 17.21 4.11
C ASP A 365 3.66 16.52 5.41
N ARG A 366 2.35 16.31 5.59
CA ARG A 366 1.82 15.61 6.75
C ARG A 366 2.34 14.17 6.85
N ILE A 367 2.46 13.48 5.72
CA ILE A 367 2.98 12.12 5.68
C ILE A 367 4.46 12.09 5.99
N ASN A 368 5.25 12.98 5.36
CA ASN A 368 6.67 13.11 5.63
C ASN A 368 6.94 13.39 7.12
N LEU A 369 6.10 14.20 7.77
CA LEU A 369 6.17 14.43 9.21
C LEU A 369 5.86 13.14 10.00
N LEU A 370 4.80 12.44 9.64
CA LEU A 370 4.44 11.17 10.30
C LEU A 370 5.49 10.08 10.10
N GLU A 371 6.10 9.99 8.93
CA GLU A 371 7.20 9.06 8.64
C GLU A 371 8.43 9.39 9.50
N LYS A 372 8.80 10.68 9.61
CA LYS A 372 9.88 11.13 10.48
C LYS A 372 9.60 10.83 11.95
N ASP A 373 8.38 11.08 12.40
CA ASP A 373 7.96 10.75 13.77
C ASP A 373 7.99 9.24 14.03
N ALA A 374 7.56 8.44 13.05
CA ALA A 374 7.63 6.98 13.14
C ALA A 374 9.08 6.47 13.15
N GLU A 375 9.96 7.07 12.36
CA GLU A 375 11.40 6.76 12.33
C GLU A 375 12.09 7.16 13.64
N LEU A 376 11.76 8.35 14.17
CA LEU A 376 12.24 8.81 15.48
C LEU A 376 11.78 7.86 16.60
N ASN A 377 10.50 7.49 16.61
CA ASN A 377 9.95 6.56 17.60
C ASN A 377 10.60 5.18 17.50
N ARG A 378 10.88 4.71 16.29
CA ARG A 378 11.60 3.45 16.05
C ARG A 378 13.04 3.52 16.58
N THR A 379 13.72 4.65 16.35
CA THR A 379 15.08 4.89 16.86
C THR A 379 15.10 4.96 18.39
N LEU A 380 14.15 5.67 18.99
CA LEU A 380 13.97 5.72 20.44
C LEU A 380 13.70 4.32 21.05
N MET A 381 12.89 3.51 20.37
CA MET A 381 12.65 2.12 20.77
C MET A 381 13.94 1.29 20.75
N TYR A 382 14.77 1.42 19.72
CA TYR A 382 16.08 0.74 19.67
C TYR A 382 17.02 1.21 20.78
N VAL A 383 17.07 2.52 21.07
CA VAL A 383 17.87 3.07 22.19
C VAL A 383 17.37 2.53 23.52
N MET A 384 16.06 2.45 23.74
CA MET A 384 15.49 1.85 24.95
C MET A 384 15.84 0.37 25.09
N ILE A 385 15.73 -0.41 24.00
CA ILE A 385 16.12 -1.82 24.00
C ILE A 385 17.60 -1.97 24.34
N LEU A 386 18.45 -1.15 23.73
CA LEU A 386 19.90 -1.17 23.97
C LEU A 386 20.23 -0.83 25.44
N SER A 387 19.56 0.18 26.02
CA SER A 387 19.72 0.57 27.41
C SER A 387 19.29 -0.53 28.38
N ILE A 388 18.21 -1.25 28.08
CA ILE A 388 17.75 -2.41 28.85
C ILE A 388 18.78 -3.53 28.78
N ILE A 389 19.34 -3.81 27.59
CA ILE A 389 20.40 -4.82 27.43
C ILE A 389 21.65 -4.46 28.26
N ILE A 390 22.05 -3.19 28.24
CA ILE A 390 23.19 -2.69 29.05
C ILE A 390 22.91 -2.88 30.53
N LEU A 391 21.69 -2.52 30.99
CA LEU A 391 21.29 -2.71 32.38
C LEU A 391 21.34 -4.18 32.81
N ILE A 392 20.88 -5.08 31.94
CA ILE A 392 20.95 -6.53 32.18
C ILE A 392 22.42 -6.98 32.27
N LEU A 393 23.27 -6.52 31.36
CA LEU A 393 24.71 -6.87 31.38
C LEU A 393 25.41 -6.36 32.66
N VAL A 394 25.09 -5.15 33.11
CA VAL A 394 25.58 -4.60 34.38
C VAL A 394 25.09 -5.43 35.55
N ALA A 395 23.79 -5.76 35.58
CA ALA A 395 23.19 -6.60 36.63
C ALA A 395 23.87 -7.99 36.70
N VAL A 396 24.10 -8.61 35.51
CA VAL A 396 24.81 -9.88 35.41
C VAL A 396 26.27 -9.74 35.88
N SER A 397 26.95 -8.66 35.51
CA SER A 397 28.32 -8.39 35.94
C SER A 397 28.44 -8.22 37.47
N VAL A 398 27.52 -7.44 38.05
CA VAL A 398 27.40 -7.28 39.51
C VAL A 398 27.10 -8.61 40.19
N PHE A 399 26.19 -9.39 39.63
CA PHE A 399 25.86 -10.72 40.14
C PHE A 399 27.06 -11.66 40.11
N VAL A 400 27.79 -11.70 38.98
CA VAL A 400 29.01 -12.50 38.86
C VAL A 400 30.07 -12.05 39.85
N TYR A 401 30.27 -10.72 40.03
CA TYR A 401 31.21 -10.18 41.02
C TYR A 401 30.80 -10.55 42.45
N LEU A 402 29.55 -10.38 42.81
CA LEU A 402 29.05 -10.74 44.14
C LEU A 402 29.09 -12.25 44.39
N TYR A 403 28.84 -13.06 43.35
CA TYR A 403 28.97 -14.50 43.40
C TYR A 403 30.44 -14.96 43.60
N GLN A 404 31.38 -14.32 42.87
CA GLN A 404 32.80 -14.61 43.05
C GLN A 404 33.27 -14.20 44.46
N ARG A 405 32.85 -13.02 44.92
CA ARG A 405 33.16 -12.57 46.28
C ARG A 405 32.56 -13.45 47.38
N TYR A 406 31.32 -13.92 47.13
CA TYR A 406 30.68 -14.91 47.99
C TYR A 406 31.44 -16.25 47.99
N LYS A 407 31.91 -16.69 46.81
CA LYS A 407 32.70 -17.92 46.68
C LYS A 407 34.02 -17.83 47.43
N ILE A 408 34.70 -16.70 47.31
CA ILE A 408 35.95 -16.43 48.02
C ILE A 408 35.69 -16.41 49.55
N ARG A 409 34.72 -15.65 50.01
CA ARG A 409 34.35 -15.64 51.45
C ARG A 409 33.92 -17.02 51.97
N LYS A 410 33.30 -17.83 51.10
CA LYS A 410 32.92 -19.20 51.47
C LYS A 410 34.13 -20.13 51.60
N ILE A 411 35.15 -19.90 50.78
CA ILE A 411 36.44 -20.64 50.86
C ILE A 411 37.16 -20.23 52.15
N GLU A 412 37.29 -18.92 52.40
CA GLU A 412 37.89 -18.39 53.62
C GLU A 412 37.18 -18.85 54.90
N ASN A 413 35.85 -18.83 54.91
CA ASN A 413 35.05 -19.36 56.01
C ASN A 413 35.10 -20.89 56.15
N ARG A 414 35.37 -21.62 55.05
CA ARG A 414 35.57 -23.08 55.11
C ARG A 414 36.91 -23.44 55.75
N GLU A 415 37.96 -22.72 55.41
CA GLU A 415 39.30 -22.93 56.01
C GLU A 415 39.26 -22.62 57.53
N LEU A 416 38.52 -21.58 57.91
CA LEU A 416 38.36 -21.20 59.31
C LEU A 416 37.46 -22.15 60.09
N ARG A 417 36.47 -22.77 59.46
CA ARG A 417 35.52 -23.73 60.13
C ARG A 417 35.94 -25.18 60.08
N ASN A 418 36.80 -25.54 59.14
CA ASN A 418 37.32 -26.95 59.08
C ASN A 418 38.18 -27.31 60.30
N SER A 419 38.58 -26.30 61.07
CA SER A 419 39.32 -26.52 62.34
C SER A 419 38.41 -26.75 63.57
N LEU A 420 37.09 -26.49 63.48
CA LEU A 420 36.24 -26.43 64.68
C LEU A 420 34.95 -27.27 64.71
N GLN A 421 34.39 -27.76 63.61
CA GLN A 421 33.08 -28.50 63.68
C GLN A 421 32.82 -29.41 62.50
N GLN A 422 33.16 -30.67 62.56
CA GLN A 422 32.81 -31.66 61.54
C GLN A 422 31.47 -32.38 61.70
N GLU A 423 30.81 -32.35 62.83
CA GLU A 423 29.62 -33.22 63.06
C GLU A 423 28.24 -32.53 63.11
N SER A 424 28.13 -31.23 63.47
CA SER A 424 26.81 -30.58 63.52
C SER A 424 26.40 -29.88 62.20
N LEU A 425 27.29 -29.84 61.20
CA LEU A 425 27.14 -29.02 60.01
C LEU A 425 26.25 -29.65 58.94
N ILE A 426 26.21 -30.96 58.83
CA ILE A 426 25.48 -31.65 57.76
C ILE A 426 23.94 -31.48 57.88
N TYR A 427 23.44 -31.48 59.12
CA TYR A 427 21.97 -31.34 59.34
C TYR A 427 21.46 -29.92 59.13
N SER A 428 22.29 -28.90 59.47
CA SER A 428 21.88 -27.48 59.26
C SER A 428 22.00 -27.05 57.82
N ILE A 429 22.98 -27.61 57.06
CA ILE A 429 23.22 -27.26 55.63
C ILE A 429 22.03 -27.73 54.74
N ASN A 430 21.51 -28.94 54.98
CA ASN A 430 20.40 -29.47 54.16
C ASN A 430 19.12 -28.66 54.35
N ARG A 431 18.86 -28.11 55.55
CA ARG A 431 17.69 -27.29 55.80
C ARG A 431 17.83 -25.89 55.23
N GLN A 432 19.02 -25.27 55.30
CA GLN A 432 19.27 -23.93 54.74
C GLN A 432 19.27 -23.93 53.19
N ASN A 433 19.75 -24.98 52.57
CA ASN A 433 19.75 -25.09 51.12
C ASN A 433 18.32 -25.23 50.57
N PHE A 434 17.47 -25.98 51.23
CA PHE A 434 16.08 -26.16 50.83
C PHE A 434 15.27 -24.84 50.92
N GLU A 435 15.51 -24.07 51.98
CA GLU A 435 14.87 -22.76 52.15
C GLU A 435 15.41 -21.69 51.19
N ARG A 436 16.69 -21.81 50.75
CA ARG A 436 17.27 -20.90 49.75
C ARG A 436 16.78 -21.18 48.34
N ASP A 437 16.65 -22.46 47.94
CA ASP A 437 16.13 -22.82 46.64
C ASP A 437 14.71 -22.29 46.42
N ILE A 438 13.89 -22.31 47.44
CA ILE A 438 12.53 -21.73 47.38
C ILE A 438 12.60 -20.20 47.23
N LYS A 439 13.45 -19.51 48.01
CA LYS A 439 13.58 -18.05 47.95
C LYS A 439 14.20 -17.58 46.64
N GLN A 440 15.14 -18.33 46.08
CA GLN A 440 15.77 -17.97 44.78
C GLN A 440 14.77 -18.12 43.63
N LYS A 441 13.97 -19.17 43.64
CA LYS A 441 12.87 -19.37 42.66
C LYS A 441 11.78 -18.30 42.82
N ASP A 442 11.44 -17.88 44.03
CA ASP A 442 10.51 -16.76 44.28
C ASP A 442 11.06 -15.42 43.70
N CYS A 443 12.37 -15.21 43.81
CA CYS A 443 13.02 -13.99 43.30
C CYS A 443 13.08 -13.98 41.77
N GLU A 444 13.33 -15.10 41.14
CA GLU A 444 13.33 -15.25 39.68
C GLU A 444 11.93 -15.02 39.08
N ILE A 445 10.89 -15.53 39.72
CA ILE A 445 9.49 -15.31 39.33
C ILE A 445 9.11 -13.83 39.48
N SER A 446 9.47 -13.20 40.59
CA SER A 446 9.15 -11.80 40.87
C SER A 446 9.85 -10.88 39.87
N SER A 447 11.13 -11.14 39.52
CA SER A 447 11.90 -10.39 38.56
C SER A 447 11.34 -10.51 37.13
N SER A 448 11.04 -11.74 36.70
CA SER A 448 10.46 -12.04 35.40
C SER A 448 9.06 -11.38 35.25
N THR A 449 8.28 -11.40 36.30
CA THR A 449 6.93 -10.82 36.31
C THR A 449 6.93 -9.29 36.28
N LEU A 450 7.93 -8.64 36.93
CA LEU A 450 8.13 -7.19 36.86
C LEU A 450 8.55 -6.73 35.46
N LEU A 451 9.35 -7.53 34.76
CA LEU A 451 9.75 -7.24 33.39
C LEU A 451 8.55 -7.27 32.42
N LEU A 452 7.65 -8.24 32.61
CA LEU A 452 6.39 -8.34 31.86
C LEU A 452 5.46 -7.14 32.17
N ALA A 453 5.39 -6.71 33.41
CA ALA A 453 4.59 -5.55 33.82
C ALA A 453 5.08 -4.26 33.17
N ASN A 454 6.42 -4.04 33.14
CA ASN A 454 7.01 -2.86 32.50
C ASN A 454 6.80 -2.86 30.98
N LYS A 455 6.94 -4.02 30.32
CA LYS A 455 6.64 -4.17 28.87
C LYS A 455 5.21 -3.74 28.57
N ASN A 456 4.25 -4.21 29.36
CA ASN A 456 2.84 -3.90 29.17
C ASN A 456 2.52 -2.43 29.47
N GLU A 457 3.19 -1.81 30.44
CA GLU A 457 3.05 -0.37 30.75
C GLU A 457 3.55 0.50 29.59
N VAL A 458 4.70 0.15 28.97
CA VAL A 458 5.21 0.85 27.79
C VAL A 458 4.27 0.70 26.60
N LEU A 459 3.74 -0.50 26.34
CA LEU A 459 2.76 -0.73 25.27
C LEU A 459 1.49 0.11 25.49
N GLN A 460 1.05 0.23 26.73
CA GLN A 460 -0.10 1.07 27.09
C GLN A 460 0.19 2.56 26.88
N GLN A 461 1.38 3.03 27.26
CA GLN A 461 1.78 4.43 27.02
C GLN A 461 1.84 4.77 25.53
N ILE A 462 2.33 3.84 24.68
CA ILE A 462 2.33 4.01 23.23
C ILE A 462 0.88 4.11 22.71
N SER A 463 -0.02 3.25 23.20
CA SER A 463 -1.45 3.30 22.85
C SER A 463 -2.10 4.64 23.24
N ASP A 464 -1.80 5.16 24.43
CA ASP A 464 -2.35 6.41 24.93
C ASP A 464 -1.79 7.64 24.18
N ILE A 465 -0.51 7.59 23.80
CA ILE A 465 0.13 8.64 22.99
C ILE A 465 -0.50 8.67 21.59
N THR A 466 -0.66 7.51 20.94
CA THR A 466 -1.26 7.42 19.62
C THR A 466 -2.72 7.87 19.61
N LYS A 467 -3.49 7.59 20.67
CA LYS A 467 -4.85 8.13 20.85
C LYS A 467 -4.86 9.65 20.94
N ARG A 468 -4.00 10.25 21.75
CA ARG A 468 -3.91 11.72 21.90
C ARG A 468 -3.58 12.42 20.59
N TYR A 469 -2.66 11.87 19.80
CA TYR A 469 -2.32 12.41 18.47
C TYR A 469 -3.48 12.26 17.46
N SER A 470 -4.32 11.23 17.61
CA SER A 470 -5.54 11.07 16.83
C SER A 470 -6.61 12.10 17.20
N GLU A 471 -6.81 12.35 18.49
CA GLU A 471 -7.74 13.36 19.00
C GLU A 471 -7.34 14.78 18.59
N GLN A 472 -6.05 15.01 18.34
CA GLN A 472 -5.50 16.26 17.82
C GLN A 472 -5.48 16.32 16.27
N ASN A 473 -6.10 15.35 15.59
CA ASN A 473 -6.11 15.19 14.12
C ASN A 473 -4.70 15.13 13.48
N LEU A 474 -3.67 14.75 14.24
CA LEU A 474 -2.30 14.59 13.77
C LEU A 474 -2.02 13.19 13.19
N ILE A 475 -2.86 12.22 13.54
CA ILE A 475 -2.80 10.85 12.99
C ILE A 475 -4.22 10.44 12.60
N PRO A 476 -4.45 9.96 11.36
CA PRO A 476 -5.74 9.41 10.96
C PRO A 476 -6.17 8.26 11.88
N THR A 477 -7.43 8.24 12.24
CA THR A 477 -8.03 7.29 13.19
C THR A 477 -7.83 5.82 12.76
N GLU A 478 -7.64 5.60 11.48
CA GLU A 478 -7.44 4.26 10.88
C GLU A 478 -6.07 3.66 11.25
N TYR A 479 -5.02 4.48 11.26
CA TYR A 479 -3.70 4.05 11.71
C TYR A 479 -3.66 3.80 13.23
N VAL A 480 -4.38 4.61 14.00
CA VAL A 480 -4.51 4.40 15.45
C VAL A 480 -5.24 3.09 15.75
N LYS A 481 -6.25 2.73 14.97
CA LYS A 481 -6.92 1.43 15.11
C LYS A 481 -5.98 0.27 14.82
N GLN A 482 -5.15 0.37 13.77
CA GLN A 482 -4.17 -0.68 13.45
C GLN A 482 -3.08 -0.80 14.51
N ILE A 483 -2.52 0.33 14.96
CA ILE A 483 -1.51 0.34 16.04
C ILE A 483 -2.11 -0.26 17.32
N ASN A 484 -3.32 0.15 17.70
CA ASN A 484 -3.98 -0.36 18.89
C ASN A 484 -4.43 -1.82 18.75
N SER A 485 -4.71 -2.30 17.53
CA SER A 485 -4.93 -3.72 17.28
C SER A 485 -3.68 -4.53 17.55
N VAL A 486 -2.53 -4.13 17.03
CA VAL A 486 -1.24 -4.81 17.25
C VAL A 486 -0.84 -4.77 18.72
N ILE A 487 -1.03 -3.63 19.39
CA ILE A 487 -0.80 -3.51 20.83
C ILE A 487 -1.78 -4.40 21.58
N GLY A 488 -3.06 -4.40 21.20
CA GLY A 488 -4.09 -5.22 21.81
C GLY A 488 -3.83 -6.71 21.69
N ASP A 489 -3.35 -7.16 20.54
CA ASP A 489 -2.96 -8.55 20.31
C ASP A 489 -1.71 -8.92 21.12
N SER A 490 -0.76 -7.98 21.27
CA SER A 490 0.43 -8.18 22.11
C SER A 490 0.11 -8.21 23.60
N LEU A 491 -0.97 -7.53 24.03
CA LEU A 491 -1.44 -7.50 25.42
C LEU A 491 -2.39 -8.67 25.77
N LYS A 492 -3.02 -9.31 24.77
CA LYS A 492 -3.98 -10.43 24.96
C LYS A 492 -3.32 -11.81 24.90
N ASN A 493 -2.00 -11.90 24.88
CA ASN A 493 -1.30 -13.16 24.63
C ASN A 493 -1.53 -14.16 25.80
N ASP A 494 -2.48 -15.07 25.61
CA ASP A 494 -2.80 -16.14 26.56
C ASP A 494 -1.64 -17.13 26.78
N ASP A 495 -0.66 -17.16 25.86
CA ASP A 495 0.57 -17.95 26.01
C ASP A 495 1.46 -17.42 27.17
N GLU A 496 1.47 -16.11 27.43
CA GLU A 496 2.23 -15.53 28.55
C GLU A 496 1.64 -15.93 29.90
N TRP A 497 0.32 -15.97 30.00
CA TRP A 497 -0.35 -16.47 31.20
C TRP A 497 -0.13 -17.96 31.43
N SER A 498 -0.20 -18.77 30.39
CA SER A 498 0.01 -20.20 30.48
C SER A 498 1.42 -20.53 30.97
N ARG A 499 2.45 -19.82 30.47
CA ARG A 499 3.84 -19.92 30.95
C ARG A 499 4.00 -19.43 32.39
N PHE A 500 3.42 -18.29 32.72
CA PHE A 500 3.42 -17.78 34.09
C PHE A 500 2.77 -18.78 35.05
N LYS A 501 1.59 -19.30 34.71
CA LYS A 501 0.85 -20.27 35.53
C LYS A 501 1.68 -21.54 35.78
N LEU A 502 2.35 -22.04 34.78
CA LEU A 502 3.20 -23.22 34.86
C LEU A 502 4.41 -22.98 35.78
N HIS A 503 5.04 -21.81 35.65
CA HIS A 503 6.15 -21.40 36.52
C HIS A 503 5.67 -21.13 37.95
N PHE A 504 4.54 -20.44 38.11
CA PHE A 504 3.95 -20.17 39.41
C PHE A 504 3.56 -21.44 40.13
N ASP A 505 2.95 -22.41 39.42
CA ASP A 505 2.53 -23.70 40.03
C ASP A 505 3.74 -24.57 40.45
N SER A 506 4.90 -24.38 39.82
CA SER A 506 6.15 -25.02 40.25
C SER A 506 6.70 -24.52 41.58
N VAL A 507 6.37 -23.28 41.97
CA VAL A 507 6.83 -22.63 43.22
C VAL A 507 5.75 -22.68 44.30
N HIS A 508 4.50 -22.63 43.90
CA HIS A 508 3.33 -22.71 44.80
C HIS A 508 2.44 -23.91 44.42
N PRO A 509 2.91 -25.17 44.64
CA PRO A 509 2.20 -26.36 44.17
C PRO A 509 0.80 -26.43 44.77
N GLY A 510 -0.19 -26.64 43.90
CA GLY A 510 -1.58 -26.78 44.32
C GLY A 510 -2.29 -25.49 44.70
N PHE A 511 -1.68 -24.32 44.55
CA PHE A 511 -2.30 -23.04 44.87
C PHE A 511 -3.63 -22.83 44.13
N PHE A 512 -3.65 -23.07 42.85
CA PHE A 512 -4.86 -22.91 42.02
C PHE A 512 -5.92 -23.99 42.35
N VAL A 513 -5.50 -25.19 42.73
CA VAL A 513 -6.39 -26.26 43.14
C VAL A 513 -7.10 -25.84 44.45
N LYS A 514 -6.33 -25.41 45.45
CA LYS A 514 -6.87 -24.96 46.74
C LYS A 514 -7.83 -23.76 46.57
N LEU A 515 -7.48 -22.81 45.70
CA LEU A 515 -8.37 -21.69 45.39
C LEU A 515 -9.71 -22.15 44.79
N LYS A 516 -9.67 -23.13 43.91
CA LYS A 516 -10.87 -23.74 43.31
C LYS A 516 -11.67 -24.58 44.30
N GLU A 517 -11.02 -25.21 45.26
CA GLU A 517 -11.69 -25.88 46.40
C GLU A 517 -12.40 -24.92 47.33
N ILE A 518 -11.81 -23.74 47.57
CA ILE A 518 -12.43 -22.66 48.37
C ILE A 518 -13.64 -22.06 47.67
N SER A 519 -13.53 -21.83 46.35
CA SER A 519 -14.64 -21.29 45.56
C SER A 519 -14.54 -21.77 44.09
N ALA A 520 -15.49 -22.61 43.69
CA ALA A 520 -15.58 -23.11 42.30
C ALA A 520 -15.94 -22.01 41.30
N GLU A 521 -16.51 -20.88 41.75
CA GLU A 521 -16.95 -19.76 40.89
C GLU A 521 -15.81 -18.82 40.47
N LEU A 522 -14.57 -19.11 40.86
CA LEU A 522 -13.43 -18.29 40.47
C LEU A 522 -13.14 -18.46 38.97
N THR A 523 -13.19 -17.35 38.25
CA THR A 523 -12.83 -17.28 36.83
C THR A 523 -11.33 -17.33 36.64
N GLU A 524 -10.85 -17.56 35.39
CA GLU A 524 -9.42 -17.51 35.11
C GLU A 524 -8.79 -16.15 35.46
N ASN A 525 -9.51 -15.05 35.25
CA ASN A 525 -9.07 -13.72 35.65
C ASN A 525 -9.01 -13.55 37.19
N ASP A 526 -9.89 -14.18 37.92
CA ASP A 526 -9.81 -14.21 39.40
C ASP A 526 -8.57 -14.97 39.87
N LEU A 527 -8.24 -16.09 39.22
CA LEU A 527 -7.03 -16.89 39.49
C LEU A 527 -5.75 -16.12 39.14
N ARG A 528 -5.75 -15.39 38.01
CA ARG A 528 -4.66 -14.47 37.64
C ARG A 528 -4.45 -13.41 38.72
N LEU A 529 -5.53 -12.78 39.17
CA LEU A 529 -5.48 -11.78 40.20
C LEU A 529 -4.97 -12.35 41.53
N CYS A 530 -5.40 -13.53 41.92
CA CYS A 530 -4.90 -14.23 43.12
C CYS A 530 -3.38 -14.49 43.00
N ALA A 531 -2.91 -14.99 41.87
CA ALA A 531 -1.50 -15.28 41.65
C ALA A 531 -0.64 -14.01 41.77
N TYR A 532 -1.09 -12.90 41.17
CA TYR A 532 -0.37 -11.62 41.24
C TYR A 532 -0.36 -11.03 42.66
N VAL A 533 -1.46 -11.17 43.39
CA VAL A 533 -1.54 -10.78 44.81
C VAL A 533 -0.62 -11.66 45.67
N ARG A 534 -0.53 -12.97 45.41
CA ARG A 534 0.34 -13.92 46.10
C ARG A 534 1.82 -13.53 46.00
N ILE A 535 2.27 -13.13 44.82
CA ILE A 535 3.67 -12.70 44.59
C ILE A 535 3.90 -11.21 44.94
N GLY A 536 2.90 -10.53 45.50
CA GLY A 536 3.05 -9.18 46.02
C GLY A 536 3.06 -8.06 44.99
N ILE A 537 2.50 -8.28 43.78
CA ILE A 537 2.39 -7.24 42.76
C ILE A 537 1.38 -6.18 43.17
N ARG A 538 1.76 -4.91 43.03
CA ARG A 538 0.88 -3.78 43.40
C ARG A 538 -0.28 -3.63 42.42
N ALA A 539 -1.41 -3.16 42.87
CA ALA A 539 -2.65 -2.99 42.11
C ALA A 539 -2.44 -2.21 40.79
N LYS A 540 -1.59 -1.19 40.78
CA LYS A 540 -1.24 -0.43 39.57
C LYS A 540 -0.53 -1.28 38.53
N GLN A 541 0.36 -2.15 38.95
CA GLN A 541 1.09 -3.07 38.05
C GLN A 541 0.17 -4.20 37.55
N ILE A 542 -0.71 -4.70 38.43
CA ILE A 542 -1.75 -5.67 38.06
C ILE A 542 -2.68 -5.07 36.97
N ALA A 543 -3.01 -3.79 37.08
CA ALA A 543 -3.82 -3.07 36.10
C ALA A 543 -3.16 -3.10 34.68
N GLY A 544 -1.85 -2.84 34.62
CA GLY A 544 -1.09 -2.95 33.38
C GLY A 544 -1.01 -4.38 32.84
N MET A 545 -0.89 -5.38 33.70
CA MET A 545 -0.82 -6.80 33.31
C MET A 545 -2.15 -7.37 32.82
N LEU A 546 -3.26 -6.88 33.35
CA LEU A 546 -4.62 -7.29 32.97
C LEU A 546 -5.21 -6.36 31.91
N SER A 547 -4.50 -5.34 31.47
CA SER A 547 -4.95 -4.32 30.51
C SER A 547 -6.26 -3.64 30.94
N VAL A 548 -6.37 -3.32 32.20
CA VAL A 548 -7.56 -2.65 32.81
C VAL A 548 -7.13 -1.42 33.59
N SER A 549 -8.08 -0.55 33.93
CA SER A 549 -7.78 0.60 34.80
C SER A 549 -7.47 0.16 36.24
N PRO A 550 -6.68 0.94 37.02
CA PRO A 550 -6.44 0.66 38.45
C PRO A 550 -7.73 0.55 39.25
N ASP A 551 -8.75 1.35 38.93
CA ASP A 551 -10.07 1.29 39.59
C ASP A 551 -10.80 -0.02 39.26
N SER A 552 -10.62 -0.56 38.05
CA SER A 552 -11.14 -1.87 37.68
C SER A 552 -10.47 -2.99 38.48
N VAL A 553 -9.15 -2.88 38.74
CA VAL A 553 -8.45 -3.85 39.61
C VAL A 553 -9.02 -3.81 41.02
N ASN A 554 -9.24 -2.62 41.59
CA ASN A 554 -9.84 -2.48 42.91
C ASN A 554 -11.27 -3.06 42.96
N SER A 555 -12.05 -2.82 41.91
CA SER A 555 -13.39 -3.42 41.76
C SER A 555 -13.33 -4.93 41.66
N ASN A 556 -12.35 -5.48 40.93
CA ASN A 556 -12.12 -6.92 40.81
C ASN A 556 -11.67 -7.52 42.14
N ARG A 557 -10.77 -6.84 42.88
CA ARG A 557 -10.37 -7.26 44.25
C ARG A 557 -11.56 -7.30 45.20
N TYR A 558 -12.46 -6.32 45.12
CA TYR A 558 -13.69 -6.31 45.91
C TYR A 558 -14.61 -7.49 45.57
N ARG A 559 -14.82 -7.79 44.28
CA ARG A 559 -15.60 -8.96 43.85
C ARG A 559 -14.93 -10.28 44.25
N LEU A 560 -13.61 -10.36 44.15
CA LEU A 560 -12.82 -11.53 44.53
C LEU A 560 -12.96 -11.81 46.04
N ARG A 561 -12.94 -10.75 46.90
CA ARG A 561 -13.19 -10.89 48.32
C ARG A 561 -14.54 -11.55 48.61
N LYS A 562 -15.60 -11.14 47.88
CA LYS A 562 -16.94 -11.75 48.03
C LYS A 562 -16.96 -13.21 47.60
N LYS A 563 -16.31 -13.55 46.49
CA LYS A 563 -16.22 -14.93 45.97
C LYS A 563 -15.44 -15.85 46.93
N LEU A 564 -14.43 -15.30 47.59
CA LEU A 564 -13.63 -16.03 48.60
C LEU A 564 -14.27 -16.07 50.00
N GLY A 565 -15.42 -15.45 50.19
CA GLY A 565 -16.15 -15.47 51.48
C GLY A 565 -15.52 -14.64 52.57
N LEU A 566 -14.65 -13.67 52.27
CA LEU A 566 -13.94 -12.85 53.26
C LEU A 566 -14.86 -11.84 53.96
N GLN A 567 -14.77 -11.78 55.29
CA GLN A 567 -15.55 -10.88 56.13
C GLN A 567 -15.02 -9.43 56.05
N HIS A 568 -15.83 -8.50 56.57
CA HIS A 568 -15.44 -7.10 56.61
C HIS A 568 -14.23 -6.92 57.56
N GLY A 569 -13.10 -6.38 57.03
CA GLY A 569 -11.85 -6.17 57.78
C GLY A 569 -10.75 -7.19 57.50
N GLU A 570 -11.03 -8.35 56.91
CA GLU A 570 -9.99 -9.30 56.54
C GLU A 570 -9.20 -8.82 55.31
N SER A 571 -7.89 -8.96 55.33
CA SER A 571 -7.04 -8.59 54.20
C SER A 571 -7.05 -9.68 53.13
N LEU A 572 -7.40 -9.32 51.88
CA LEU A 572 -7.32 -10.23 50.74
C LEU A 572 -5.90 -10.74 50.54
N ASP A 573 -4.93 -9.86 50.70
CA ASP A 573 -3.52 -10.17 50.46
C ASP A 573 -3.02 -11.19 51.49
N ASP A 574 -3.39 -11.00 52.76
CA ASP A 574 -3.00 -11.92 53.84
C ASP A 574 -3.70 -13.27 53.70
N PHE A 575 -4.95 -13.28 53.25
CA PHE A 575 -5.65 -14.52 52.97
C PHE A 575 -5.00 -15.33 51.85
N ILE A 576 -4.73 -14.66 50.73
CA ILE A 576 -4.09 -15.32 49.57
C ILE A 576 -2.66 -15.76 49.89
N ARG A 577 -1.93 -15.05 50.77
CA ARG A 577 -0.59 -15.44 51.21
C ARG A 577 -0.58 -16.68 52.09
N LYS A 578 -1.69 -17.00 52.76
CA LYS A 578 -1.80 -18.19 53.60
C LYS A 578 -2.19 -19.46 52.84
N ILE A 579 -2.74 -19.33 51.64
CA ILE A 579 -3.05 -20.44 50.75
C ILE A 579 -1.74 -21.02 50.16
#